data_5317e67bf4f7afccf0ddb306fa671640
#
_entry.id   5317e67bf4f7afccf0ddb306fa671640
#
_cell.length_a   1.000
_cell.length_b   1.000
_cell.length_c   1.000
_cell.angle_alpha   90.00
_cell.angle_beta   90.00
_cell.angle_gamma   90.00
#
_symmetry.space_group_name_H-M   'P 1'
#
loop_
_entity.id
_entity.type
_entity.pdbx_description
1 polymer ?
#
loop_
_entity_poly.entity_id
_entity_poly.type
_entity_poly.pdbx_seq_one_letter_code
_entity_poly.pdbx_strand_id
1 'polypeptide(L)'
;REKILAKLVDIQYARNDVDFHRGTFRARGDVIEIFPASSEAKSVRIELFGDTVDAIHEIDPLTGKSLGKLPKIAIYPNTHYLIAPDRYERAITGIEEELEARVAAFRKNGQLLEAQRIEQRTKFDLEMIRAMGYCHGIENYSRHLSGRAPGDPPPTLLDYFPKDFLLIIDESHATVPQIGGMYEGDYSRKRTLVDYGFRLPSAVDNRPLKFAEFEQMLKQVIYVSATPGPYELEHAKGEVIEQIIRPTGLMDPLIDVRSAKGQVDNLLAEVRAEAAKGNRVLVTTLTKRMAEDLTEYYHDLGVK
;
A
#
# COMPACT_ATOMS: atom_id res chain seq x y z
N ARG A 1 28.90 11.91 -13.84
CA ARG A 1 28.52 11.83 -12.42
C ARG A 1 27.27 12.65 -12.14
N GLU A 2 27.26 13.94 -12.38
CA GLU A 2 26.17 14.88 -12.06
C GLU A 2 24.82 14.46 -12.70
N LYS A 3 24.86 13.95 -13.93
CA LYS A 3 23.65 13.43 -14.62
C LYS A 3 23.00 12.26 -13.88
N ILE A 4 23.78 11.37 -13.25
CA ILE A 4 23.25 10.25 -12.46
C ILE A 4 22.61 10.79 -11.19
N LEU A 5 23.30 11.71 -10.49
CA LEU A 5 22.77 12.31 -9.26
C LEU A 5 21.48 13.09 -9.51
N ALA A 6 21.45 13.93 -10.55
CA ALA A 6 20.23 14.64 -10.95
C ALA A 6 19.08 13.67 -11.26
N LYS A 7 19.39 12.59 -12.01
CA LYS A 7 18.37 11.60 -12.35
C LYS A 7 17.84 10.85 -11.13
N LEU A 8 18.67 10.56 -10.13
CA LEU A 8 18.22 9.95 -8.87
C LEU A 8 17.26 10.89 -8.11
N VAL A 9 17.55 12.18 -8.07
CA VAL A 9 16.66 13.19 -7.48
C VAL A 9 15.36 13.28 -8.27
N ASP A 10 15.43 13.32 -9.61
CA ASP A 10 14.24 13.34 -10.48
C ASP A 10 13.29 12.17 -10.21
N ILE A 11 13.85 10.97 -9.93
CA ILE A 11 13.08 9.77 -9.59
C ILE A 11 12.82 9.61 -8.08
N GLN A 12 12.95 10.72 -7.33
CA GLN A 12 12.58 10.86 -5.93
C GLN A 12 13.42 10.04 -4.93
N TYR A 13 14.71 9.79 -5.23
CA TYR A 13 15.64 9.29 -4.23
C TYR A 13 16.18 10.46 -3.41
N ALA A 14 16.23 10.30 -2.10
CA ALA A 14 16.83 11.28 -1.21
C ALA A 14 18.34 11.02 -1.05
N ARG A 15 19.14 12.10 -1.08
CA ARG A 15 20.55 11.99 -0.71
C ARG A 15 20.67 11.87 0.81
N ASN A 16 21.28 10.79 1.28
CA ASN A 16 21.59 10.62 2.69
C ASN A 16 22.95 9.92 2.85
N ASP A 17 23.96 10.69 3.25
CA ASP A 17 25.32 10.20 3.39
C ASP A 17 25.57 9.54 4.76
N VAL A 18 24.62 9.64 5.70
CA VAL A 18 24.71 9.12 7.08
C VAL A 18 23.86 7.88 7.26
N ASP A 19 22.56 8.01 7.03
CA ASP A 19 21.58 6.94 7.19
C ASP A 19 21.20 6.37 5.82
N PHE A 20 21.83 5.25 5.46
CA PHE A 20 21.69 4.62 4.15
C PHE A 20 20.61 3.53 4.20
N HIS A 21 19.41 3.88 3.77
CA HIS A 21 18.23 3.00 3.74
C HIS A 21 17.55 3.00 2.38
N ARG A 22 16.52 2.18 2.20
CA ARG A 22 15.77 2.06 0.94
C ARG A 22 15.25 3.42 0.45
N GLY A 23 15.41 3.70 -0.83
CA GLY A 23 15.00 4.97 -1.44
C GLY A 23 16.00 6.10 -1.23
N THR A 24 17.22 5.81 -0.73
CA THR A 24 18.28 6.80 -0.58
C THR A 24 19.49 6.49 -1.46
N PHE A 25 20.29 7.50 -1.70
CA PHE A 25 21.62 7.36 -2.29
C PHE A 25 22.64 8.19 -1.52
N ARG A 26 23.90 7.81 -1.62
CA ARG A 26 25.03 8.56 -1.11
C ARG A 26 26.12 8.65 -2.17
N ALA A 27 26.90 9.73 -2.15
CA ALA A 27 27.94 9.96 -3.15
C ALA A 27 29.23 10.47 -2.47
N ARG A 28 30.31 9.71 -2.63
CA ARG A 28 31.64 10.05 -2.08
C ARG A 28 32.68 9.90 -3.16
N GLY A 29 33.31 11.04 -3.56
CA GLY A 29 34.26 11.04 -4.67
C GLY A 29 33.61 10.52 -5.95
N ASP A 30 34.24 9.54 -6.57
CA ASP A 30 33.79 8.93 -7.82
C ASP A 30 32.88 7.69 -7.60
N VAL A 31 32.38 7.52 -6.38
CA VAL A 31 31.48 6.41 -6.01
C VAL A 31 30.10 6.94 -5.70
N ILE A 32 29.10 6.31 -6.30
CA ILE A 32 27.68 6.52 -5.97
C ILE A 32 27.11 5.19 -5.46
N GLU A 33 26.53 5.20 -4.29
CA GLU A 33 25.82 4.06 -3.74
C GLU A 33 24.34 4.37 -3.66
N ILE A 34 23.51 3.41 -4.10
CA ILE A 34 22.06 3.55 -4.21
C ILE A 34 21.42 2.38 -3.48
N PHE A 35 20.47 2.63 -2.60
CA PHE A 35 19.65 1.58 -2.05
C PHE A 35 18.30 1.57 -2.78
N PRO A 36 18.11 0.67 -3.78
CA PRO A 36 16.92 0.68 -4.60
C PRO A 36 15.64 0.48 -3.77
N ALA A 37 14.59 1.22 -4.11
CA ALA A 37 13.28 1.07 -3.46
C ALA A 37 12.69 -0.35 -3.63
N SER A 38 13.05 -1.03 -4.72
CA SER A 38 12.63 -2.40 -5.05
C SER A 38 13.43 -3.50 -4.37
N SER A 39 14.50 -3.18 -3.62
CA SER A 39 15.36 -4.16 -2.97
C SER A 39 15.14 -4.16 -1.45
N GLU A 40 15.12 -5.35 -0.84
CA GLU A 40 14.98 -5.48 0.61
C GLU A 40 16.32 -5.56 1.35
N ALA A 41 17.33 -6.14 0.72
CA ALA A 41 18.57 -6.52 1.41
C ALA A 41 19.85 -6.08 0.69
N LYS A 42 19.76 -5.58 -0.54
CA LYS A 42 20.94 -5.31 -1.38
C LYS A 42 20.91 -3.90 -1.90
N SER A 43 22.07 -3.28 -1.95
CA SER A 43 22.28 -1.98 -2.56
C SER A 43 23.27 -2.05 -3.73
N VAL A 44 23.39 -0.97 -4.46
CA VAL A 44 24.18 -0.89 -5.69
C VAL A 44 25.25 0.16 -5.52
N ARG A 45 26.48 -0.18 -5.88
CA ARG A 45 27.60 0.75 -5.99
C ARG A 45 27.96 0.95 -7.44
N ILE A 46 28.03 2.19 -7.85
CA ILE A 46 28.50 2.62 -9.17
C ILE A 46 29.85 3.32 -8.99
N GLU A 47 30.87 2.79 -9.59
CA GLU A 47 32.21 3.36 -9.59
C GLU A 47 32.43 4.06 -10.92
N LEU A 48 32.93 5.31 -10.85
CA LEU A 48 33.14 6.18 -11.99
C LEU A 48 34.63 6.42 -12.20
N PHE A 49 35.02 6.52 -13.44
CA PHE A 49 36.34 7.05 -13.84
C PHE A 49 36.09 8.24 -14.78
N GLY A 50 36.24 9.44 -14.23
CA GLY A 50 35.82 10.66 -14.92
C GLY A 50 34.34 10.65 -15.22
N ASP A 51 33.97 10.74 -16.50
CA ASP A 51 32.57 10.77 -16.97
C ASP A 51 32.01 9.40 -17.35
N THR A 52 32.79 8.34 -17.20
CA THR A 52 32.39 6.98 -17.55
C THR A 52 32.11 6.12 -16.30
N VAL A 53 31.17 5.18 -16.44
CA VAL A 53 30.95 4.16 -15.43
C VAL A 53 32.01 3.05 -15.65
N ASP A 54 32.85 2.84 -14.66
CA ASP A 54 33.91 1.82 -14.69
C ASP A 54 33.35 0.46 -14.21
N ALA A 55 32.63 0.46 -13.11
CA ALA A 55 32.07 -0.75 -12.57
C ALA A 55 30.73 -0.51 -11.88
N ILE A 56 29.90 -1.56 -11.87
CA ILE A 56 28.66 -1.62 -11.09
C ILE A 56 28.73 -2.87 -10.22
N HIS A 57 28.51 -2.71 -8.92
CA HIS A 57 28.55 -3.80 -7.96
C HIS A 57 27.22 -3.88 -7.18
N GLU A 58 26.76 -5.09 -6.95
CA GLU A 58 25.81 -5.36 -5.89
C GLU A 58 26.59 -5.42 -4.57
N ILE A 59 26.10 -4.70 -3.55
CA ILE A 59 26.76 -4.61 -2.25
C ILE A 59 25.79 -4.87 -1.11
N ASP A 60 26.33 -5.33 0.00
CA ASP A 60 25.63 -5.38 1.27
C ASP A 60 25.55 -3.95 1.84
N PRO A 61 24.33 -3.42 2.13
CA PRO A 61 24.17 -2.01 2.55
C PRO A 61 24.77 -1.73 3.93
N LEU A 62 24.88 -2.74 4.80
CA LEU A 62 25.39 -2.61 6.16
C LEU A 62 26.92 -2.59 6.19
N THR A 63 27.53 -3.55 5.51
CA THR A 63 28.98 -3.75 5.54
C THR A 63 29.73 -3.07 4.39
N GLY A 64 29.01 -2.68 3.33
CA GLY A 64 29.58 -2.13 2.10
C GLY A 64 30.37 -3.15 1.27
N LYS A 65 30.35 -4.44 1.63
CA LYS A 65 31.07 -5.48 0.89
C LYS A 65 30.42 -5.77 -0.45
N SER A 66 31.23 -5.92 -1.50
CA SER A 66 30.74 -6.35 -2.81
C SER A 66 30.26 -7.79 -2.76
N LEU A 67 29.03 -8.01 -3.24
CA LEU A 67 28.41 -9.33 -3.41
C LEU A 67 28.61 -9.86 -4.83
N GLY A 68 28.89 -8.97 -5.80
CA GLY A 68 29.15 -9.36 -7.18
C GLY A 68 29.18 -8.13 -8.11
N LYS A 69 29.82 -8.31 -9.29
CA LYS A 69 29.84 -7.30 -10.35
C LYS A 69 28.63 -7.49 -11.28
N LEU A 70 27.99 -6.40 -11.66
CA LEU A 70 26.84 -6.40 -12.54
C LEU A 70 27.20 -5.74 -13.90
N PRO A 71 26.78 -6.30 -15.02
CA PRO A 71 26.98 -5.69 -16.33
C PRO A 71 26.06 -4.47 -16.56
N LYS A 72 24.89 -4.46 -15.93
CA LYS A 72 23.89 -3.38 -15.97
C LYS A 72 22.91 -3.50 -14.82
N ILE A 73 22.29 -2.40 -14.46
CA ILE A 73 21.19 -2.36 -13.49
C ILE A 73 20.15 -1.32 -13.90
N ALA A 74 18.89 -1.60 -13.63
CA ALA A 74 17.80 -0.63 -13.72
C ALA A 74 17.46 -0.12 -12.32
N ILE A 75 17.46 1.20 -12.14
CA ILE A 75 16.99 1.84 -10.91
C ILE A 75 15.62 2.42 -11.20
N TYR A 76 14.62 1.86 -10.55
CA TYR A 76 13.23 2.29 -10.68
C TYR A 76 12.93 3.47 -9.74
N PRO A 77 11.89 4.28 -10.03
CA PRO A 77 11.49 5.38 -9.15
C PRO A 77 11.20 4.95 -7.71
N ASN A 78 11.49 5.85 -6.77
CA ASN A 78 11.21 5.63 -5.34
C ASN A 78 9.72 5.84 -4.98
N THR A 79 8.92 6.42 -5.87
CA THR A 79 7.49 6.70 -5.69
C THR A 79 6.67 6.24 -6.89
N HIS A 80 5.39 5.91 -6.66
CA HIS A 80 4.45 5.57 -7.72
C HIS A 80 3.90 6.79 -8.49
N TYR A 81 4.04 7.98 -7.92
CA TYR A 81 3.46 9.22 -8.48
C TYR A 81 4.53 10.13 -9.10
N LEU A 82 5.39 9.54 -9.92
CA LEU A 82 6.33 10.31 -10.71
C LEU A 82 5.60 10.94 -11.91
N ILE A 83 5.64 12.26 -11.97
CA ILE A 83 4.96 13.02 -13.04
C ILE A 83 5.92 13.12 -14.22
N ALA A 84 5.47 12.66 -15.39
CA ALA A 84 6.21 12.87 -16.63
C ALA A 84 6.23 14.38 -16.99
N PRO A 85 7.38 14.93 -17.42
CA PRO A 85 7.53 16.37 -17.69
C PRO A 85 6.47 16.94 -18.64
N ASP A 86 6.05 16.17 -19.64
CA ASP A 86 5.04 16.56 -20.64
C ASP A 86 3.62 16.67 -20.06
N ARG A 87 3.36 16.06 -18.90
CA ARG A 87 2.05 16.08 -18.22
C ARG A 87 2.00 17.04 -17.04
N TYR A 88 3.16 17.51 -16.60
CA TYR A 88 3.29 18.30 -15.37
C TYR A 88 2.43 19.56 -15.41
N GLU A 89 2.67 20.43 -16.39
CA GLU A 89 1.95 21.71 -16.50
C GLU A 89 0.44 21.53 -16.65
N ARG A 90 0.01 20.53 -17.42
CA ARG A 90 -1.41 20.22 -17.58
C ARG A 90 -2.05 19.75 -16.28
N ALA A 91 -1.32 18.95 -15.48
CA ALA A 91 -1.82 18.49 -14.19
C ALA A 91 -1.98 19.67 -13.21
N ILE A 92 -0.97 20.55 -13.14
CA ILE A 92 -0.99 21.75 -12.29
C ILE A 92 -2.18 22.65 -12.68
N THR A 93 -2.31 22.97 -13.97
CA THR A 93 -3.43 23.80 -14.47
C THR A 93 -4.78 23.18 -14.13
N GLY A 94 -4.94 21.87 -14.33
CA GLY A 94 -6.21 21.20 -14.01
C GLY A 94 -6.53 21.20 -12.51
N ILE A 95 -5.51 21.12 -11.63
CA ILE A 95 -5.71 21.26 -10.18
C ILE A 95 -6.12 22.69 -9.81
N GLU A 96 -5.50 23.70 -10.42
CA GLU A 96 -5.81 25.12 -10.17
C GLU A 96 -7.24 25.46 -10.61
N GLU A 97 -7.63 25.04 -11.81
CA GLU A 97 -9.00 25.24 -12.32
C GLU A 97 -10.06 24.57 -11.41
N GLU A 98 -9.81 23.34 -10.97
CA GLU A 98 -10.70 22.64 -10.03
C GLU A 98 -10.76 23.34 -8.68
N LEU A 99 -9.63 23.84 -8.17
CA LEU A 99 -9.58 24.61 -6.92
C LEU A 99 -10.41 25.89 -7.02
N GLU A 100 -10.22 26.68 -8.07
CA GLU A 100 -10.98 27.92 -8.27
C GLU A 100 -12.48 27.68 -8.31
N ALA A 101 -12.91 26.69 -9.09
CA ALA A 101 -14.31 26.30 -9.17
C ALA A 101 -14.87 25.85 -7.81
N ARG A 102 -14.09 25.06 -7.03
CA ARG A 102 -14.53 24.57 -5.73
C ARG A 102 -14.61 25.67 -4.68
N VAL A 103 -13.62 26.57 -4.63
CA VAL A 103 -13.62 27.74 -3.73
C VAL A 103 -14.81 28.66 -4.04
N ALA A 104 -15.07 28.93 -5.32
CA ALA A 104 -16.23 29.72 -5.74
C ALA A 104 -17.56 29.11 -5.29
N ALA A 105 -17.69 27.76 -5.44
CA ALA A 105 -18.87 27.03 -4.99
C ALA A 105 -19.07 27.11 -3.46
N PHE A 106 -18.02 26.92 -2.67
CA PHE A 106 -18.08 27.03 -1.22
C PHE A 106 -18.46 28.46 -0.77
N ARG A 107 -17.85 29.49 -1.36
CA ARG A 107 -18.16 30.90 -1.03
C ARG A 107 -19.63 31.26 -1.37
N LYS A 108 -20.13 30.79 -2.52
CA LYS A 108 -21.53 30.97 -2.92
C LYS A 108 -22.50 30.34 -1.92
N ASN A 109 -22.13 29.21 -1.32
CA ASN A 109 -22.95 28.50 -0.33
C ASN A 109 -22.74 29.01 1.11
N GLY A 110 -21.94 30.05 1.35
CA GLY A 110 -21.65 30.58 2.68
C GLY A 110 -20.66 29.72 3.50
N GLN A 111 -20.03 28.72 2.89
CA GLN A 111 -19.09 27.79 3.51
C GLN A 111 -17.66 28.38 3.49
N LEU A 112 -17.45 29.47 4.22
CA LEU A 112 -16.20 30.23 4.16
C LEU A 112 -15.01 29.51 4.75
N LEU A 113 -15.23 28.68 5.78
CA LEU A 113 -14.18 27.89 6.43
C LEU A 113 -13.68 26.77 5.50
N GLU A 114 -14.58 26.09 4.82
CA GLU A 114 -14.27 25.07 3.82
C GLU A 114 -13.52 25.67 2.63
N ALA A 115 -13.96 26.85 2.17
CA ALA A 115 -13.28 27.57 1.10
C ALA A 115 -11.84 27.93 1.48
N GLN A 116 -11.63 28.51 2.66
CA GLN A 116 -10.30 28.87 3.14
C GLN A 116 -9.40 27.64 3.29
N ARG A 117 -9.93 26.57 3.88
CA ARG A 117 -9.19 25.32 4.13
C ARG A 117 -8.68 24.68 2.85
N ILE A 118 -9.57 24.48 1.87
CA ILE A 118 -9.18 23.87 0.61
C ILE A 118 -8.23 24.74 -0.18
N GLU A 119 -8.45 26.06 -0.19
CA GLU A 119 -7.60 27.02 -0.88
C GLU A 119 -6.17 27.00 -0.31
N GLN A 120 -6.03 27.12 0.99
CA GLN A 120 -4.73 27.12 1.67
C GLN A 120 -3.98 25.79 1.46
N ARG A 121 -4.69 24.67 1.66
CA ARG A 121 -4.10 23.33 1.52
C ARG A 121 -3.63 23.07 0.09
N THR A 122 -4.48 23.33 -0.89
CA THR A 122 -4.15 23.00 -2.29
C THR A 122 -3.04 23.90 -2.83
N LYS A 123 -3.03 25.20 -2.47
CA LYS A 123 -1.94 26.11 -2.86
C LYS A 123 -0.60 25.64 -2.29
N PHE A 124 -0.57 25.27 -1.01
CA PHE A 124 0.64 24.71 -0.39
C PHE A 124 1.10 23.41 -1.08
N ASP A 125 0.17 22.48 -1.38
CA ASP A 125 0.49 21.25 -2.08
C ASP A 125 1.05 21.53 -3.49
N LEU A 126 0.49 22.50 -4.21
CA LEU A 126 0.99 22.94 -5.53
C LEU A 126 2.38 23.54 -5.46
N GLU A 127 2.67 24.37 -4.45
CA GLU A 127 4.01 24.91 -4.22
C GLU A 127 5.03 23.78 -3.98
N MET A 128 4.68 22.80 -3.15
CA MET A 128 5.51 21.61 -2.90
C MET A 128 5.74 20.79 -4.17
N ILE A 129 4.69 20.56 -4.95
CA ILE A 129 4.80 19.82 -6.22
C ILE A 129 5.73 20.57 -7.19
N ARG A 130 5.60 21.92 -7.30
CA ARG A 130 6.49 22.73 -8.16
C ARG A 130 7.93 22.73 -7.70
N ALA A 131 8.18 22.81 -6.40
CA ALA A 131 9.52 22.89 -5.84
C ALA A 131 10.24 21.54 -5.80
N MET A 132 9.52 20.46 -5.48
CA MET A 132 10.10 19.16 -5.15
C MET A 132 9.57 17.99 -6.00
N GLY A 133 8.59 18.25 -6.87
CA GLY A 133 7.90 17.19 -7.65
C GLY A 133 7.00 16.29 -6.81
N TYR A 134 6.73 16.63 -5.55
CA TYR A 134 5.99 15.80 -4.60
C TYR A 134 5.29 16.65 -3.52
N CYS A 135 4.18 16.15 -2.99
CA CYS A 135 3.56 16.65 -1.75
C CYS A 135 2.97 15.52 -0.92
N HIS A 136 2.73 15.76 0.36
CA HIS A 136 2.03 14.78 1.20
C HIS A 136 0.57 14.62 0.75
N GLY A 137 0.18 13.39 0.41
CA GLY A 137 -1.15 13.09 -0.10
C GLY A 137 -1.28 13.36 -1.61
N ILE A 138 -0.18 13.29 -2.36
CA ILE A 138 -0.14 13.49 -3.81
C ILE A 138 -1.12 12.57 -4.55
N GLU A 139 -1.46 11.41 -3.98
CA GLU A 139 -2.46 10.48 -4.51
C GLU A 139 -3.86 11.13 -4.65
N ASN A 140 -4.17 12.17 -3.88
CA ASN A 140 -5.44 12.89 -4.00
C ASN A 140 -5.56 13.68 -5.31
N TYR A 141 -4.45 13.93 -5.97
CA TYR A 141 -4.37 14.59 -7.28
C TYR A 141 -4.15 13.59 -8.43
N SER A 142 -4.21 12.28 -8.16
CA SER A 142 -3.86 11.20 -9.11
C SER A 142 -4.63 11.26 -10.43
N ARG A 143 -5.88 11.76 -10.44
CA ARG A 143 -6.66 11.95 -11.65
C ARG A 143 -5.98 12.94 -12.60
N HIS A 144 -5.59 14.11 -12.09
CA HIS A 144 -4.90 15.13 -12.87
C HIS A 144 -3.51 14.67 -13.31
N LEU A 145 -2.75 14.04 -12.40
CA LEU A 145 -1.39 13.54 -12.68
C LEU A 145 -1.38 12.45 -13.76
N SER A 146 -2.38 11.59 -13.78
CA SER A 146 -2.52 10.53 -14.79
C SER A 146 -3.23 10.98 -16.07
N GLY A 147 -3.93 12.11 -16.04
CA GLY A 147 -4.73 12.63 -17.15
C GLY A 147 -6.01 11.82 -17.44
N ARG A 148 -6.52 11.09 -16.44
CA ARG A 148 -7.79 10.33 -16.54
C ARG A 148 -8.98 11.28 -16.57
N ALA A 149 -10.06 10.85 -17.22
CA ALA A 149 -11.34 11.53 -17.14
C ALA A 149 -12.00 11.39 -15.74
N PRO A 150 -12.89 12.33 -15.36
CA PRO A 150 -13.67 12.17 -14.13
C PRO A 150 -14.44 10.86 -14.11
N GLY A 151 -14.32 10.12 -12.99
CA GLY A 151 -14.97 8.84 -12.78
C GLY A 151 -14.21 7.61 -13.32
N ASP A 152 -13.17 7.79 -14.12
CA ASP A 152 -12.35 6.68 -14.60
C ASP A 152 -11.67 5.95 -13.43
N PRO A 153 -11.60 4.61 -13.47
CA PRO A 153 -10.88 3.85 -12.45
C PRO A 153 -9.38 4.13 -12.50
N PRO A 154 -8.69 4.13 -11.35
CA PRO A 154 -7.23 4.18 -11.34
C PRO A 154 -6.66 2.85 -11.83
N PRO A 155 -5.43 2.84 -12.38
CA PRO A 155 -4.74 1.60 -12.68
C PRO A 155 -4.47 0.81 -11.39
N THR A 156 -4.61 -0.50 -11.49
CA THR A 156 -4.40 -1.45 -10.39
C THR A 156 -3.27 -2.42 -10.72
N LEU A 157 -2.91 -3.28 -9.77
CA LEU A 157 -1.92 -4.34 -10.01
C LEU A 157 -2.35 -5.27 -11.15
N LEU A 158 -3.66 -5.48 -11.34
CA LEU A 158 -4.18 -6.35 -12.40
C LEU A 158 -3.89 -5.83 -13.80
N ASP A 159 -3.74 -4.51 -13.97
CA ASP A 159 -3.43 -3.88 -15.26
C ASP A 159 -2.02 -4.22 -15.78
N TYR A 160 -1.12 -4.69 -14.90
CA TYR A 160 0.24 -5.10 -15.27
C TYR A 160 0.36 -6.55 -15.74
N PHE A 161 -0.70 -7.35 -15.56
CA PHE A 161 -0.71 -8.73 -16.00
C PHE A 161 -1.09 -8.85 -17.49
N PRO A 162 -0.66 -9.92 -18.19
CA PRO A 162 -1.17 -10.26 -19.51
C PRO A 162 -2.69 -10.38 -19.49
N LYS A 163 -3.35 -10.10 -20.62
CA LYS A 163 -4.83 -10.12 -20.69
C LYS A 163 -5.47 -11.49 -20.41
N ASP A 164 -4.69 -12.55 -20.49
CA ASP A 164 -5.09 -13.95 -20.31
C ASP A 164 -4.58 -14.56 -18.99
N PHE A 165 -4.28 -13.72 -18.00
CA PHE A 165 -3.82 -14.19 -16.70
C PHE A 165 -4.87 -15.07 -15.99
N LEU A 166 -4.39 -16.03 -15.23
CA LEU A 166 -5.18 -16.82 -14.30
C LEU A 166 -5.17 -16.13 -12.92
N LEU A 167 -6.35 -15.83 -12.40
CA LEU A 167 -6.51 -15.32 -11.04
C LEU A 167 -6.89 -16.47 -10.10
N ILE A 168 -6.16 -16.60 -8.99
CA ILE A 168 -6.50 -17.52 -7.90
C ILE A 168 -6.90 -16.67 -6.71
N ILE A 169 -8.11 -16.84 -6.21
CA ILE A 169 -8.64 -16.09 -5.06
C ILE A 169 -8.71 -17.03 -3.88
N ASP A 170 -7.79 -16.83 -2.94
CA ASP A 170 -7.76 -17.59 -1.69
C ASP A 170 -8.77 -17.03 -0.70
N GLU A 171 -9.34 -17.93 0.14
CA GLU A 171 -10.44 -17.63 1.06
C GLU A 171 -11.56 -16.81 0.38
N SER A 172 -11.95 -17.26 -0.81
CA SER A 172 -12.81 -16.48 -1.71
C SER A 172 -14.14 -16.07 -1.08
N HIS A 173 -14.70 -16.91 -0.19
CA HIS A 173 -15.92 -16.61 0.57
C HIS A 173 -15.82 -15.33 1.43
N ALA A 174 -14.60 -14.93 1.81
CA ALA A 174 -14.32 -13.70 2.55
C ALA A 174 -13.76 -12.61 1.62
N THR A 175 -12.86 -12.98 0.71
CA THR A 175 -12.14 -12.04 -0.17
C THR A 175 -13.09 -11.37 -1.18
N VAL A 176 -13.98 -12.13 -1.81
CA VAL A 176 -14.90 -11.57 -2.82
C VAL A 176 -15.85 -10.54 -2.22
N PRO A 177 -16.56 -10.80 -1.10
CA PRO A 177 -17.36 -9.78 -0.43
C PRO A 177 -16.55 -8.57 0.04
N GLN A 178 -15.31 -8.76 0.47
CA GLN A 178 -14.43 -7.66 0.86
C GLN A 178 -14.11 -6.75 -0.33
N ILE A 179 -13.79 -7.30 -1.49
CA ILE A 179 -13.59 -6.52 -2.72
C ILE A 179 -14.88 -5.76 -3.07
N GLY A 180 -16.03 -6.40 -2.95
CA GLY A 180 -17.34 -5.77 -3.18
C GLY A 180 -17.61 -4.55 -2.30
N GLY A 181 -17.17 -4.59 -1.04
CA GLY A 181 -17.37 -3.51 -0.06
C GLY A 181 -16.35 -2.37 -0.12
N MET A 182 -15.20 -2.55 -0.78
CA MET A 182 -14.10 -1.58 -0.76
C MET A 182 -14.48 -0.21 -1.32
N TYR A 183 -15.17 -0.18 -2.45
CA TYR A 183 -15.53 1.07 -3.13
C TYR A 183 -16.40 1.96 -2.27
N GLU A 184 -17.49 1.45 -1.73
CA GLU A 184 -18.47 2.23 -0.97
C GLU A 184 -17.87 2.79 0.32
N GLY A 185 -17.06 2.02 1.02
CA GLY A 185 -16.35 2.46 2.22
C GLY A 185 -15.38 3.61 1.94
N ASP A 186 -14.58 3.51 0.88
CA ASP A 186 -13.65 4.56 0.47
C ASP A 186 -14.38 5.81 -0.03
N TYR A 187 -15.39 5.63 -0.86
CA TYR A 187 -16.20 6.72 -1.40
C TYR A 187 -16.87 7.55 -0.29
N SER A 188 -17.54 6.89 0.65
CA SER A 188 -18.20 7.56 1.78
C SER A 188 -17.23 8.42 2.60
N ARG A 189 -16.06 7.86 2.92
CA ARG A 189 -15.00 8.59 3.64
C ARG A 189 -14.50 9.79 2.84
N LYS A 190 -14.17 9.61 1.57
CA LYS A 190 -13.63 10.68 0.72
C LYS A 190 -14.66 11.76 0.43
N ARG A 191 -15.92 11.38 0.24
CA ARG A 191 -17.01 12.34 0.05
C ARG A 191 -17.11 13.29 1.23
N THR A 192 -17.05 12.79 2.45
CA THR A 192 -17.01 13.62 3.65
C THR A 192 -15.83 14.61 3.63
N LEU A 193 -14.62 14.15 3.26
CA LEU A 193 -13.45 15.02 3.17
C LEU A 193 -13.60 16.12 2.11
N VAL A 194 -14.24 15.82 0.99
CA VAL A 194 -14.53 16.79 -0.08
C VAL A 194 -15.60 17.80 0.37
N ASP A 195 -16.67 17.33 0.99
CA ASP A 195 -17.79 18.17 1.40
C ASP A 195 -17.37 19.20 2.48
N TYR A 196 -16.41 18.82 3.34
CA TYR A 196 -15.86 19.71 4.36
C TYR A 196 -14.55 20.44 3.96
N GLY A 197 -14.19 20.46 2.68
CA GLY A 197 -13.06 21.24 2.16
C GLY A 197 -11.68 20.71 2.56
N PHE A 198 -11.54 19.44 2.87
CA PHE A 198 -10.23 18.80 3.13
C PHE A 198 -9.58 18.24 1.86
N ARG A 199 -10.36 17.97 0.82
CA ARG A 199 -9.89 17.43 -0.48
C ARG A 199 -10.66 18.07 -1.63
N LEU A 200 -10.02 18.13 -2.81
CA LEU A 200 -10.71 18.48 -4.05
C LEU A 200 -11.66 17.36 -4.49
N PRO A 201 -12.70 17.65 -5.26
CA PRO A 201 -13.62 16.64 -5.80
C PRO A 201 -12.91 15.48 -6.52
N SER A 202 -11.84 15.75 -7.27
CA SER A 202 -11.04 14.75 -7.98
C SER A 202 -10.42 13.67 -7.09
N ALA A 203 -10.27 13.92 -5.79
CA ALA A 203 -9.73 12.95 -4.85
C ALA A 203 -10.58 11.67 -4.73
N VAL A 204 -11.88 11.75 -5.06
CA VAL A 204 -12.76 10.57 -5.07
C VAL A 204 -12.41 9.59 -6.19
N ASP A 205 -11.72 10.05 -7.24
CA ASP A 205 -11.30 9.21 -8.37
C ASP A 205 -10.01 8.41 -8.11
N ASN A 206 -9.32 8.66 -6.99
CA ASN A 206 -8.31 7.76 -6.44
C ASN A 206 -9.00 6.75 -5.52
N ARG A 207 -9.52 5.69 -6.06
CA ARG A 207 -10.46 4.78 -5.42
C ARG A 207 -10.19 3.32 -5.75
N PRO A 208 -10.65 2.37 -4.93
CA PRO A 208 -10.75 0.98 -5.35
C PRO A 208 -11.61 0.83 -6.60
N LEU A 209 -11.42 -0.24 -7.33
CA LEU A 209 -12.34 -0.62 -8.40
C LEU A 209 -13.75 -0.83 -7.83
N LYS A 210 -14.76 -0.47 -8.60
CA LYS A 210 -16.11 -0.99 -8.36
C LYS A 210 -16.12 -2.48 -8.63
N PHE A 211 -16.99 -3.22 -7.97
CA PHE A 211 -17.03 -4.67 -8.12
C PHE A 211 -17.23 -5.10 -9.59
N ALA A 212 -18.13 -4.43 -10.31
CA ALA A 212 -18.36 -4.69 -11.73
C ALA A 212 -17.13 -4.39 -12.62
N GLU A 213 -16.29 -3.39 -12.24
CA GLU A 213 -15.03 -3.10 -12.96
C GLU A 213 -14.01 -4.23 -12.70
N PHE A 214 -13.94 -4.73 -11.47
CA PHE A 214 -13.12 -5.89 -11.13
C PHE A 214 -13.56 -7.13 -11.92
N GLU A 215 -14.84 -7.46 -11.93
CA GLU A 215 -15.38 -8.61 -12.67
C GLU A 215 -15.04 -8.55 -14.17
N GLN A 216 -15.10 -7.37 -14.79
CA GLN A 216 -14.76 -7.19 -16.21
C GLN A 216 -13.29 -7.50 -16.55
N MET A 217 -12.39 -7.42 -15.58
CA MET A 217 -10.98 -7.77 -15.77
C MET A 217 -10.74 -9.28 -15.71
N LEU A 218 -11.67 -10.04 -15.13
CA LEU A 218 -11.52 -11.47 -14.90
C LEU A 218 -11.87 -12.29 -16.16
N LYS A 219 -10.97 -13.22 -16.52
CA LYS A 219 -11.23 -14.17 -17.62
C LYS A 219 -11.18 -15.61 -17.14
N GLN A 220 -10.19 -15.93 -16.34
CA GLN A 220 -9.99 -17.26 -15.77
C GLN A 220 -9.76 -17.09 -14.27
N VAL A 221 -10.62 -17.72 -13.47
CA VAL A 221 -10.58 -17.60 -12.01
C VAL A 221 -10.69 -18.99 -11.38
N ILE A 222 -9.87 -19.20 -10.36
CA ILE A 222 -10.01 -20.33 -9.44
C ILE A 222 -10.35 -19.75 -8.06
N TYR A 223 -11.50 -20.12 -7.53
CA TYR A 223 -11.89 -19.79 -6.17
C TYR A 223 -11.42 -20.90 -5.24
N VAL A 224 -10.68 -20.55 -4.18
CA VAL A 224 -10.21 -21.46 -3.17
C VAL A 224 -10.89 -21.12 -1.85
N SER A 225 -11.58 -22.08 -1.26
CA SER A 225 -12.29 -21.86 -0.01
C SER A 225 -12.63 -23.20 0.67
N ALA A 226 -12.55 -23.23 1.99
CA ALA A 226 -13.07 -24.36 2.78
C ALA A 226 -14.61 -24.33 2.86
N THR A 227 -15.20 -23.14 2.70
CA THR A 227 -16.64 -22.90 2.81
C THR A 227 -17.08 -21.93 1.69
N PRO A 228 -17.13 -22.39 0.42
CA PRO A 228 -17.47 -21.53 -0.71
C PRO A 228 -18.86 -20.91 -0.53
N GLY A 229 -18.99 -19.64 -0.87
CA GLY A 229 -20.22 -18.87 -0.79
C GLY A 229 -21.10 -18.99 -2.06
N PRO A 230 -22.29 -18.37 -2.04
CA PRO A 230 -23.18 -18.40 -3.20
C PRO A 230 -22.57 -17.82 -4.48
N TYR A 231 -21.74 -16.79 -4.36
CA TYR A 231 -21.08 -16.14 -5.51
C TYR A 231 -20.19 -17.11 -6.28
N GLU A 232 -19.30 -17.82 -5.56
CA GLU A 232 -18.38 -18.78 -6.17
C GLU A 232 -19.12 -19.95 -6.81
N LEU A 233 -20.12 -20.48 -6.12
CA LEU A 233 -20.91 -21.61 -6.61
C LEU A 233 -21.68 -21.25 -7.88
N GLU A 234 -22.24 -20.04 -7.95
CA GLU A 234 -22.94 -19.55 -9.14
C GLU A 234 -21.98 -19.37 -10.33
N HIS A 235 -20.82 -18.74 -10.10
CA HIS A 235 -19.83 -18.47 -11.14
C HIS A 235 -19.09 -19.72 -11.61
N ALA A 236 -18.88 -20.69 -10.71
CA ALA A 236 -18.35 -22.02 -11.05
C ALA A 236 -19.41 -22.96 -11.67
N LYS A 237 -20.67 -22.48 -11.85
CA LYS A 237 -21.80 -23.30 -12.38
C LYS A 237 -21.99 -24.62 -11.65
N GLY A 238 -21.65 -24.64 -10.34
CA GLY A 238 -21.73 -25.82 -9.51
C GLY A 238 -20.57 -26.81 -9.66
N GLU A 239 -19.56 -26.49 -10.48
CA GLU A 239 -18.35 -27.31 -10.55
C GLU A 239 -17.47 -27.05 -9.34
N VAL A 240 -17.37 -28.06 -8.46
CA VAL A 240 -16.55 -27.99 -7.25
C VAL A 240 -15.58 -29.16 -7.25
N ILE A 241 -14.28 -28.83 -7.10
CA ILE A 241 -13.24 -29.84 -6.93
C ILE A 241 -12.95 -29.93 -5.43
N GLU A 242 -13.29 -31.06 -4.83
CA GLU A 242 -13.08 -31.28 -3.41
C GLU A 242 -11.68 -31.83 -3.13
N GLN A 243 -10.97 -31.17 -2.21
CA GLN A 243 -9.73 -31.67 -1.65
C GLN A 243 -9.93 -32.03 -0.18
N ILE A 244 -10.33 -33.25 0.07
CA ILE A 244 -10.75 -33.73 1.39
C ILE A 244 -9.54 -34.25 2.19
N ILE A 245 -8.53 -34.80 1.52
CA ILE A 245 -7.38 -35.45 2.17
C ILE A 245 -6.42 -34.40 2.70
N ARG A 246 -6.19 -34.43 4.03
CA ARG A 246 -5.16 -33.65 4.71
C ARG A 246 -3.94 -34.54 4.99
N PRO A 247 -2.91 -34.56 4.14
CA PRO A 247 -1.81 -35.52 4.25
C PRO A 247 -0.77 -35.16 5.33
N THR A 248 -1.08 -34.22 6.23
CA THR A 248 -0.16 -33.75 7.28
C THR A 248 0.03 -34.76 8.41
N GLY A 249 -0.85 -35.74 8.57
CA GLY A 249 -0.86 -36.68 9.71
C GLY A 249 -1.22 -36.02 11.06
N LEU A 250 -1.52 -34.73 11.07
CA LEU A 250 -1.93 -34.01 12.27
C LEU A 250 -3.42 -34.19 12.50
N MET A 251 -3.77 -34.67 13.69
CA MET A 251 -5.17 -34.73 14.12
C MET A 251 -5.70 -33.33 14.46
N ASP A 252 -6.98 -33.13 14.29
CA ASP A 252 -7.64 -31.91 14.77
C ASP A 252 -7.52 -31.80 16.29
N PRO A 253 -7.37 -30.57 16.84
CA PRO A 253 -7.26 -30.38 18.27
C PRO A 253 -8.53 -30.76 18.99
N LEU A 254 -8.40 -31.23 20.22
CA LEU A 254 -9.56 -31.41 21.11
C LEU A 254 -10.15 -30.04 21.43
N ILE A 255 -11.47 -29.94 21.29
CA ILE A 255 -12.22 -28.71 21.60
C ILE A 255 -12.91 -28.88 22.93
N ASP A 256 -12.62 -27.96 23.87
CA ASP A 256 -13.27 -27.87 25.17
C ASP A 256 -14.07 -26.55 25.24
N VAL A 257 -15.39 -26.66 25.33
CA VAL A 257 -16.31 -25.51 25.41
C VAL A 257 -16.61 -25.21 26.87
N ARG A 258 -16.24 -24.04 27.33
CA ARG A 258 -16.40 -23.60 28.72
C ARG A 258 -17.32 -22.40 28.84
N SER A 259 -17.83 -22.17 30.08
CA SER A 259 -18.68 -21.01 30.36
C SER A 259 -17.91 -19.69 30.20
N ALA A 260 -18.57 -18.66 29.63
CA ALA A 260 -18.04 -17.32 29.55
C ALA A 260 -17.87 -16.67 30.94
N LYS A 261 -18.61 -17.11 31.97
CA LYS A 261 -18.49 -16.61 33.32
C LYS A 261 -17.15 -17.05 33.93
N GLY A 262 -16.30 -16.08 34.32
CA GLY A 262 -14.98 -16.36 34.86
C GLY A 262 -13.93 -16.78 33.81
N GLN A 263 -14.22 -16.53 32.52
CA GLN A 263 -13.35 -16.96 31.40
C GLN A 263 -11.94 -16.39 31.46
N VAL A 264 -11.76 -15.14 31.93
CA VAL A 264 -10.47 -14.47 32.00
C VAL A 264 -9.54 -15.16 33.00
N ASP A 265 -10.05 -15.49 34.20
CA ASP A 265 -9.26 -16.19 35.24
C ASP A 265 -8.99 -17.65 34.82
N ASN A 266 -9.97 -18.31 34.22
CA ASN A 266 -9.81 -19.66 33.69
C ASN A 266 -8.74 -19.72 32.60
N LEU A 267 -8.77 -18.77 31.65
CA LEU A 267 -7.76 -18.65 30.60
C LEU A 267 -6.37 -18.38 31.19
N LEU A 268 -6.27 -17.52 32.18
CA LEU A 268 -4.99 -17.24 32.85
C LEU A 268 -4.36 -18.51 33.47
N ALA A 269 -5.18 -19.34 34.10
CA ALA A 269 -4.72 -20.61 34.67
C ALA A 269 -4.19 -21.55 33.58
N GLU A 270 -4.91 -21.69 32.47
CA GLU A 270 -4.46 -22.50 31.31
C GLU A 270 -3.19 -21.97 30.68
N VAL A 271 -3.09 -20.66 30.45
CA VAL A 271 -1.90 -20.02 29.90
C VAL A 271 -0.67 -20.30 30.77
N ARG A 272 -0.81 -20.18 32.10
CA ARG A 272 0.26 -20.47 33.04
C ARG A 272 0.66 -21.96 33.04
N ALA A 273 -0.32 -22.85 32.95
CA ALA A 273 -0.07 -24.27 32.90
C ALA A 273 0.68 -24.69 31.63
N GLU A 274 0.31 -24.12 30.47
CA GLU A 274 0.99 -24.40 29.21
C GLU A 274 2.38 -23.75 29.14
N ALA A 275 2.50 -22.52 29.61
CA ALA A 275 3.79 -21.84 29.71
C ALA A 275 4.81 -22.60 30.61
N ALA A 276 4.35 -23.19 31.72
CA ALA A 276 5.19 -24.02 32.58
C ALA A 276 5.72 -25.29 31.88
N LYS A 277 5.01 -25.78 30.84
CA LYS A 277 5.46 -26.89 29.97
C LYS A 277 6.40 -26.42 28.84
N GLY A 278 6.65 -25.12 28.72
CA GLY A 278 7.41 -24.52 27.63
C GLY A 278 6.61 -24.28 26.35
N ASN A 279 5.30 -24.47 26.39
CA ASN A 279 4.39 -24.27 25.27
C ASN A 279 4.02 -22.77 25.11
N ARG A 280 3.47 -22.44 23.94
CA ARG A 280 2.88 -21.13 23.64
C ARG A 280 1.37 -21.26 23.52
N VAL A 281 0.65 -20.20 23.90
CA VAL A 281 -0.81 -20.13 23.80
C VAL A 281 -1.18 -18.98 22.90
N LEU A 282 -2.06 -19.24 21.91
CA LEU A 282 -2.66 -18.22 21.08
C LEU A 282 -4.05 -17.91 21.62
N VAL A 283 -4.30 -16.65 21.92
CA VAL A 283 -5.60 -16.18 22.42
C VAL A 283 -6.21 -15.25 21.38
N THR A 284 -7.46 -15.54 20.96
CA THR A 284 -8.22 -14.69 20.06
C THR A 284 -9.39 -14.08 20.80
N THR A 285 -9.74 -12.84 20.46
CA THR A 285 -10.85 -12.09 21.05
C THR A 285 -11.78 -11.55 19.98
N LEU A 286 -12.99 -11.14 20.35
CA LEU A 286 -13.97 -10.60 19.41
C LEU A 286 -13.60 -9.22 18.88
N THR A 287 -12.82 -8.43 19.63
CA THR A 287 -12.43 -7.07 19.23
C THR A 287 -10.95 -6.80 19.52
N LYS A 288 -10.33 -5.90 18.74
CA LYS A 288 -8.95 -5.43 18.97
C LYS A 288 -8.79 -4.84 20.36
N ARG A 289 -9.74 -3.99 20.79
CA ARG A 289 -9.72 -3.37 22.10
C ARG A 289 -9.68 -4.41 23.24
N MET A 290 -10.52 -5.46 23.13
CA MET A 290 -10.50 -6.54 24.12
C MET A 290 -9.16 -7.30 24.13
N ALA A 291 -8.51 -7.44 22.98
CA ALA A 291 -7.17 -8.03 22.93
C ALA A 291 -6.13 -7.16 23.63
N GLU A 292 -6.19 -5.84 23.42
CA GLU A 292 -5.30 -4.87 24.07
C GLU A 292 -5.51 -4.85 25.58
N ASP A 293 -6.75 -4.69 26.04
CA ASP A 293 -7.12 -4.69 27.47
C ASP A 293 -6.69 -6.01 28.16
N LEU A 294 -6.90 -7.16 27.50
CA LEU A 294 -6.51 -8.47 28.03
C LEU A 294 -4.99 -8.65 28.09
N THR A 295 -4.28 -8.13 27.10
CA THR A 295 -2.82 -8.17 27.06
C THR A 295 -2.22 -7.35 28.20
N GLU A 296 -2.72 -6.13 28.43
CA GLU A 296 -2.29 -5.28 29.56
C GLU A 296 -2.54 -5.96 30.90
N TYR A 297 -3.75 -6.47 31.09
CA TYR A 297 -4.11 -7.19 32.31
C TYR A 297 -3.20 -8.41 32.60
N TYR A 298 -2.92 -9.23 31.57
CA TYR A 298 -2.06 -10.39 31.77
C TYR A 298 -0.59 -10.04 31.93
N HIS A 299 -0.13 -8.96 31.30
CA HIS A 299 1.20 -8.41 31.50
C HIS A 299 1.41 -8.00 32.97
N ASP A 300 0.43 -7.30 33.57
CA ASP A 300 0.47 -6.90 35.00
C ASP A 300 0.50 -8.09 35.93
N LEU A 301 -0.05 -9.23 35.53
CA LEU A 301 0.00 -10.50 36.24
C LEU A 301 1.26 -11.34 35.95
N GLY A 302 2.24 -10.76 35.23
CA GLY A 302 3.54 -11.38 34.95
C GLY A 302 3.54 -12.43 33.86
N VAL A 303 2.50 -12.48 32.99
CA VAL A 303 2.50 -13.31 31.78
C VAL A 303 3.29 -12.58 30.69
N LYS A 304 4.20 -13.30 30.01
CA LYS A 304 5.07 -12.76 28.95
C LYS A 304 4.57 -13.14 27.57
#